data_4331bfd27bf5b5732d35f377e498bc4e
#
_entry.id   4331bfd27bf5b5732d35f377e498bc4e
#
_cell.length_a   1.000
_cell.length_b   1.000
_cell.length_c   1.000
_cell.angle_alpha   90.00
_cell.angle_beta   90.00
_cell.angle_gamma   90.00
#
_symmetry.space_group_name_H-M   'P 1'
#
loop_
_entity.id
_entity.type
_entity.pdbx_description
1 polymer ?
#
loop_
_entity_poly.entity_id
_entity_poly.type
_entity_poly.pdbx_seq_one_letter_code
_entity_poly.pdbx_strand_id
1 'polypeptide(L)'
;MNPIASFLVALCILAGVASGAWLNPFASAPFLLLAAIVGMSLKMANVWEKFVVLRMGKLQGVKGAGLFLIVPVIDSVIAVIDGRIQTTAFNAEQALTRDTVPVNVDAIIFWHVEDAEKAALAITNYREAIDRVAQTSLREMIGSSMLAALLSDRKEADEQLKNEIAQKTAPWGISISSVEIRDVAIPVALQDAMSRQAQAEREKQARVILGSAEAAIAGKFVEASEIYAGHPIALQLRAMNIIYETTKERGATILMPSSMVDSLNPAAALTCALALKEPPAPSDRLELPGRTLVASTAVA
;
A
#
# COMPACT_ATOMS: atom_id res chain seq x y z
N MET A 1 11.63 -30.53 -33.03
CA MET A 1 11.37 -30.35 -34.49
C MET A 1 9.89 -30.03 -34.68
N ASN A 2 9.59 -29.07 -35.54
CA ASN A 2 8.19 -28.68 -35.79
C ASN A 2 7.48 -29.77 -36.59
N PRO A 3 6.20 -30.08 -36.31
CA PRO A 3 5.48 -31.14 -37.03
C PRO A 3 5.42 -30.92 -38.55
N ILE A 4 5.32 -29.65 -38.96
CA ILE A 4 5.31 -29.28 -40.41
C ILE A 4 6.68 -29.53 -41.05
N ALA A 5 7.77 -29.13 -40.40
CA ALA A 5 9.11 -29.40 -40.88
C ALA A 5 9.41 -30.89 -40.92
N SER A 6 9.00 -31.62 -39.90
CA SER A 6 9.17 -33.08 -39.81
C SER A 6 8.39 -33.79 -40.94
N PHE A 7 7.17 -33.36 -41.25
CA PHE A 7 6.36 -33.89 -42.32
C PHE A 7 7.00 -33.65 -43.71
N LEU A 8 7.47 -32.42 -43.97
CA LEU A 8 8.15 -32.09 -45.24
C LEU A 8 9.47 -32.86 -45.40
N VAL A 9 10.25 -32.98 -44.31
CA VAL A 9 11.49 -33.78 -44.32
C VAL A 9 11.17 -35.26 -44.59
N ALA A 10 10.16 -35.82 -43.95
CA ALA A 10 9.72 -37.20 -44.16
C ALA A 10 9.25 -37.42 -45.63
N LEU A 11 8.52 -36.49 -46.18
CA LEU A 11 8.07 -36.50 -47.57
C LEU A 11 9.26 -36.50 -48.55
N CYS A 12 10.26 -35.65 -48.31
CA CYS A 12 11.48 -35.60 -49.10
C CYS A 12 12.33 -36.86 -48.99
N ILE A 13 12.42 -37.45 -47.82
CA ILE A 13 13.12 -38.74 -47.61
C ILE A 13 12.39 -39.84 -48.35
N LEU A 14 11.07 -39.90 -48.25
CA LEU A 14 10.24 -40.92 -48.91
C LEU A 14 10.35 -40.83 -50.42
N ALA A 15 10.35 -39.58 -50.99
CA ALA A 15 10.61 -39.35 -52.40
C ALA A 15 12.03 -39.74 -52.82
N GLY A 16 13.02 -39.50 -51.94
CA GLY A 16 14.41 -39.93 -52.16
C GLY A 16 14.57 -41.46 -52.19
N VAL A 17 13.92 -42.18 -51.28
CA VAL A 17 13.93 -43.65 -51.25
C VAL A 17 13.22 -44.21 -52.48
N ALA A 18 12.07 -43.67 -52.86
CA ALA A 18 11.33 -44.10 -54.06
C ALA A 18 12.13 -43.86 -55.33
N SER A 19 12.81 -42.74 -55.52
CA SER A 19 13.65 -42.42 -56.65
C SER A 19 14.90 -43.29 -56.72
N GLY A 20 15.51 -43.63 -55.62
CA GLY A 20 16.65 -44.53 -55.49
C GLY A 20 16.32 -45.99 -55.82
N ALA A 21 15.09 -46.43 -55.50
CA ALA A 21 14.62 -47.79 -55.81
C ALA A 21 14.23 -47.99 -57.28
N TRP A 22 13.78 -46.91 -57.97
CA TRP A 22 13.22 -47.03 -59.31
C TRP A 22 14.15 -46.54 -60.43
N LEU A 23 15.03 -45.58 -60.24
CA LEU A 23 15.88 -45.01 -61.30
C LEU A 23 17.36 -45.38 -61.12
N ASN A 24 17.98 -44.98 -60.01
CA ASN A 24 19.40 -45.23 -59.68
C ASN A 24 19.70 -44.79 -58.23
N PRO A 25 20.61 -45.48 -57.54
CA PRO A 25 20.96 -45.11 -56.18
C PRO A 25 21.55 -43.68 -56.05
N PHE A 26 22.16 -43.14 -57.15
CA PHE A 26 22.65 -41.78 -57.18
C PHE A 26 21.54 -40.71 -57.29
N ALA A 27 20.33 -41.08 -57.72
CA ALA A 27 19.18 -40.17 -57.82
C ALA A 27 18.59 -39.83 -56.44
N SER A 28 18.87 -40.62 -55.37
CA SER A 28 18.44 -40.35 -53.99
C SER A 28 19.23 -39.20 -53.35
N ALA A 29 20.49 -38.96 -53.74
CA ALA A 29 21.39 -38.00 -53.14
C ALA A 29 20.82 -36.52 -53.14
N PRO A 30 20.28 -35.96 -54.23
CA PRO A 30 19.73 -34.61 -54.25
C PRO A 30 18.48 -34.47 -53.37
N PHE A 31 17.65 -35.53 -53.22
CA PHE A 31 16.46 -35.49 -52.33
C PHE A 31 16.84 -35.55 -50.89
N LEU A 32 17.87 -36.29 -50.49
CA LEU A 32 18.40 -36.33 -49.13
C LEU A 32 19.05 -34.97 -48.78
N LEU A 33 19.78 -34.36 -49.69
CA LEU A 33 20.37 -33.05 -49.50
C LEU A 33 19.28 -31.98 -49.36
N LEU A 34 18.22 -32.05 -50.19
CA LEU A 34 17.06 -31.17 -50.09
C LEU A 34 16.33 -31.35 -48.74
N ALA A 35 16.14 -32.59 -48.27
CA ALA A 35 15.55 -32.89 -46.97
C ALA A 35 16.35 -32.29 -45.84
N ALA A 36 17.68 -32.39 -45.91
CA ALA A 36 18.57 -31.78 -44.90
C ALA A 36 18.47 -30.25 -44.89
N ILE A 37 18.48 -29.63 -46.07
CA ILE A 37 18.33 -28.17 -46.22
C ILE A 37 16.97 -27.71 -45.68
N VAL A 38 15.88 -28.37 -46.03
CA VAL A 38 14.52 -28.01 -45.55
C VAL A 38 14.41 -28.16 -44.04
N GLY A 39 14.94 -29.26 -43.47
CA GLY A 39 14.94 -29.51 -42.04
C GLY A 39 15.70 -28.46 -41.23
N MET A 40 16.81 -27.97 -41.78
CA MET A 40 17.61 -26.92 -41.12
C MET A 40 17.04 -25.52 -41.37
N SER A 41 16.37 -25.31 -42.50
CA SER A 41 15.88 -23.98 -42.95
C SER A 41 14.55 -23.59 -42.32
N LEU A 42 13.64 -24.52 -42.08
CA LEU A 42 12.31 -24.22 -41.57
C LEU A 42 12.33 -24.13 -40.03
N LYS A 43 12.09 -22.93 -39.50
CA LYS A 43 11.88 -22.67 -38.09
C LYS A 43 10.47 -22.10 -37.88
N MET A 44 9.87 -22.46 -36.77
CA MET A 44 8.57 -21.93 -36.33
C MET A 44 8.74 -21.30 -34.96
N ALA A 45 8.29 -20.08 -34.82
CA ALA A 45 8.23 -19.38 -33.56
C ALA A 45 6.84 -19.46 -32.95
N ASN A 46 6.75 -19.68 -31.65
CA ASN A 46 5.52 -19.51 -30.89
C ASN A 46 5.12 -18.04 -30.82
N VAL A 47 3.85 -17.77 -30.46
CA VAL A 47 3.30 -16.41 -30.40
C VAL A 47 4.09 -15.49 -29.48
N TRP A 48 4.68 -16.05 -28.43
CA TRP A 48 5.45 -15.33 -27.40
C TRP A 48 6.95 -15.29 -27.66
N GLU A 49 7.45 -16.02 -28.67
CA GLU A 49 8.86 -16.09 -29.00
C GLU A 49 9.23 -15.10 -30.10
N LYS A 50 10.29 -14.35 -29.87
CA LYS A 50 10.91 -13.47 -30.85
C LYS A 50 12.32 -13.99 -31.14
N PHE A 51 12.59 -14.30 -32.42
CA PHE A 51 13.88 -14.79 -32.88
C PHE A 51 14.70 -13.63 -33.43
N VAL A 52 15.87 -13.39 -32.86
CA VAL A 52 16.81 -12.39 -33.39
C VAL A 52 17.76 -13.08 -34.35
N VAL A 53 17.65 -12.72 -35.64
CA VAL A 53 18.37 -13.37 -36.73
C VAL A 53 19.45 -12.42 -37.28
N LEU A 54 20.68 -12.92 -37.32
CA LEU A 54 21.79 -12.29 -38.03
C LEU A 54 22.04 -12.96 -39.38
N ARG A 55 22.34 -12.15 -40.35
CA ARG A 55 22.81 -12.60 -41.68
C ARG A 55 24.25 -12.12 -41.85
N MET A 56 25.18 -13.06 -42.01
CA MET A 56 26.62 -12.75 -42.17
C MET A 56 27.14 -11.75 -41.10
N GLY A 57 26.69 -11.90 -39.84
CA GLY A 57 27.09 -11.01 -38.74
C GLY A 57 26.36 -9.66 -38.68
N LYS A 58 25.49 -9.34 -39.66
CA LYS A 58 24.67 -8.12 -39.61
C LYS A 58 23.25 -8.47 -39.17
N LEU A 59 22.62 -7.61 -38.41
CA LEU A 59 21.24 -7.79 -37.98
C LEU A 59 20.32 -7.76 -39.23
N GLN A 60 19.58 -8.85 -39.44
CA GLN A 60 18.56 -8.90 -40.49
C GLN A 60 17.21 -8.43 -39.96
N GLY A 61 16.92 -8.67 -38.69
CA GLY A 61 15.70 -8.27 -38.00
C GLY A 61 15.20 -9.32 -37.01
N VAL A 62 14.11 -8.98 -36.34
CA VAL A 62 13.43 -9.85 -35.38
C VAL A 62 12.30 -10.57 -36.10
N LYS A 63 12.31 -11.91 -36.06
CA LYS A 63 11.22 -12.75 -36.58
C LYS A 63 10.25 -13.07 -35.45
N GLY A 64 8.99 -12.67 -35.62
CA GLY A 64 7.90 -12.97 -34.68
C GLY A 64 7.26 -14.32 -34.91
N ALA A 65 6.04 -14.48 -34.38
CA ALA A 65 5.25 -15.69 -34.46
C ALA A 65 5.02 -16.16 -35.91
N GLY A 66 5.07 -17.45 -36.12
CA GLY A 66 4.78 -18.08 -37.40
C GLY A 66 5.92 -18.91 -37.96
N LEU A 67 5.74 -19.34 -39.19
CA LEU A 67 6.72 -20.10 -39.95
C LEU A 67 7.64 -19.14 -40.73
N PHE A 68 8.94 -19.29 -40.57
CA PHE A 68 9.92 -18.49 -41.31
C PHE A 68 11.08 -19.37 -41.78
N LEU A 69 11.69 -18.91 -42.83
CA LEU A 69 12.80 -19.56 -43.48
C LEU A 69 14.11 -18.90 -43.04
N ILE A 70 15.03 -19.75 -42.54
CA ILE A 70 16.40 -19.37 -42.23
C ILE A 70 17.31 -20.04 -43.26
N VAL A 71 18.20 -19.28 -43.87
CA VAL A 71 19.18 -19.86 -44.81
C VAL A 71 20.32 -20.49 -43.98
N PRO A 72 20.42 -21.83 -43.94
CA PRO A 72 21.46 -22.48 -43.17
C PRO A 72 22.84 -21.98 -43.66
N VAL A 73 23.82 -21.84 -42.74
CA VAL A 73 25.16 -21.32 -43.00
C VAL A 73 25.26 -19.79 -43.11
N ILE A 74 24.29 -19.09 -43.69
CA ILE A 74 24.33 -17.64 -43.87
C ILE A 74 23.65 -16.92 -42.72
N ASP A 75 22.50 -17.46 -42.26
CA ASP A 75 21.73 -16.90 -41.16
C ASP A 75 22.00 -17.64 -39.88
N SER A 76 22.22 -16.87 -38.80
CA SER A 76 22.38 -17.41 -37.44
C SER A 76 21.34 -16.78 -36.50
N VAL A 77 20.73 -17.62 -35.64
CA VAL A 77 19.87 -17.17 -34.56
C VAL A 77 20.76 -16.93 -33.33
N ILE A 78 20.86 -15.68 -32.87
CA ILE A 78 21.65 -15.34 -31.68
C ILE A 78 20.86 -15.63 -30.41
N ALA A 79 19.62 -15.21 -30.37
CA ALA A 79 18.78 -15.32 -29.19
C ALA A 79 17.32 -15.59 -29.55
N VAL A 80 16.67 -16.35 -28.70
CA VAL A 80 15.22 -16.55 -28.70
C VAL A 80 14.71 -15.88 -27.43
N ILE A 81 13.94 -14.82 -27.58
CA ILE A 81 13.47 -13.99 -26.50
C ILE A 81 11.99 -14.25 -26.25
N ASP A 82 11.65 -14.54 -25.02
CA ASP A 82 10.26 -14.68 -24.57
C ASP A 82 9.69 -13.29 -24.25
N GLY A 83 8.63 -12.89 -24.94
CA GLY A 83 7.96 -11.59 -24.75
C GLY A 83 6.89 -11.58 -23.65
N ARG A 84 6.69 -12.68 -22.93
CA ARG A 84 5.74 -12.74 -21.81
C ARG A 84 6.27 -11.98 -20.60
N ILE A 85 5.36 -11.59 -19.73
CA ILE A 85 5.72 -11.00 -18.43
C ILE A 85 6.45 -12.07 -17.61
N GLN A 86 7.65 -11.73 -17.18
CA GLN A 86 8.50 -12.54 -16.32
C GLN A 86 8.58 -11.90 -14.94
N THR A 87 8.81 -12.73 -13.92
CA THR A 87 8.96 -12.30 -12.54
C THR A 87 10.36 -12.64 -12.04
N THR A 88 10.98 -11.69 -11.36
CA THR A 88 12.26 -11.91 -10.69
C THR A 88 12.13 -11.41 -9.26
N ALA A 89 12.41 -12.27 -8.29
CA ALA A 89 12.51 -11.89 -6.89
C ALA A 89 13.95 -11.45 -6.61
N PHE A 90 14.10 -10.36 -5.88
CA PHE A 90 15.39 -9.82 -5.47
C PHE A 90 15.30 -9.26 -4.06
N ASN A 91 16.42 -9.14 -3.39
CA ASN A 91 16.49 -8.69 -2.01
C ASN A 91 17.65 -7.69 -1.81
N ALA A 92 17.51 -6.85 -0.80
CA ALA A 92 18.57 -6.02 -0.28
C ALA A 92 18.83 -6.40 1.18
N GLU A 93 19.89 -7.14 1.39
CA GLU A 93 20.29 -7.56 2.72
C GLU A 93 21.07 -6.45 3.42
N GLN A 94 20.74 -6.21 4.71
CA GLN A 94 21.41 -5.25 5.59
C GLN A 94 21.58 -3.85 4.98
N ALA A 95 20.59 -3.40 4.23
CA ALA A 95 20.59 -2.04 3.73
C ALA A 95 20.28 -1.06 4.87
N LEU A 96 21.01 0.06 4.91
CA LEU A 96 20.77 1.11 5.90
C LEU A 96 19.79 2.13 5.33
N THR A 97 18.71 2.40 6.06
CA THR A 97 17.80 3.50 5.76
C THR A 97 18.46 4.86 6.08
N ARG A 98 17.83 5.95 5.65
CA ARG A 98 18.29 7.32 5.94
C ARG A 98 18.45 7.59 7.44
N ASP A 99 17.63 6.97 8.28
CA ASP A 99 17.67 7.02 9.74
C ASP A 99 18.61 5.98 10.36
N THR A 100 19.53 5.43 9.57
CA THR A 100 20.59 4.48 9.98
C THR A 100 20.08 3.16 10.57
N VAL A 101 18.87 2.78 10.26
CA VAL A 101 18.30 1.48 10.67
C VAL A 101 18.64 0.42 9.64
N PRO A 102 19.30 -0.69 10.01
CA PRO A 102 19.53 -1.80 9.09
C PRO A 102 18.22 -2.55 8.83
N VAL A 103 17.89 -2.74 7.56
CA VAL A 103 16.70 -3.45 7.12
C VAL A 103 17.04 -4.50 6.07
N ASN A 104 16.27 -5.57 6.03
CA ASN A 104 16.27 -6.51 4.92
C ASN A 104 14.95 -6.33 4.17
N VAL A 105 15.04 -6.05 2.88
CA VAL A 105 13.87 -5.80 2.04
C VAL A 105 13.83 -6.81 0.92
N ASP A 106 12.71 -7.50 0.82
CA ASP A 106 12.39 -8.42 -0.27
C ASP A 106 11.42 -7.77 -1.23
N ALA A 107 11.71 -7.83 -2.53
CA ALA A 107 10.87 -7.27 -3.57
C ALA A 107 10.77 -8.21 -4.78
N ILE A 108 9.71 -8.00 -5.56
CA ILE A 108 9.47 -8.70 -6.82
C ILE A 108 9.29 -7.69 -7.92
N ILE A 109 9.95 -7.93 -9.03
CA ILE A 109 9.80 -7.15 -10.26
C ILE A 109 9.06 -7.97 -11.32
N PHE A 110 8.08 -7.33 -11.98
CA PHE A 110 7.38 -7.85 -13.15
C PHE A 110 7.84 -7.07 -14.37
N TRP A 111 8.42 -7.77 -15.31
CA TRP A 111 9.02 -7.16 -16.48
C TRP A 111 8.78 -8.00 -17.74
N HIS A 112 8.87 -7.38 -18.90
CA HIS A 112 8.83 -8.06 -20.18
C HIS A 112 9.76 -7.39 -21.19
N VAL A 113 10.13 -8.14 -22.22
CA VAL A 113 10.96 -7.60 -23.30
C VAL A 113 10.07 -6.97 -24.34
N GLU A 114 10.14 -5.65 -24.48
CA GLU A 114 9.44 -4.87 -25.49
C GLU A 114 10.18 -4.94 -26.83
N ASP A 115 11.48 -4.63 -26.80
CA ASP A 115 12.36 -4.61 -27.96
C ASP A 115 13.38 -5.75 -27.87
N ALA A 116 13.11 -6.84 -28.61
CA ALA A 116 13.95 -8.02 -28.63
C ALA A 116 15.33 -7.77 -29.29
N GLU A 117 15.42 -6.79 -30.18
CA GLU A 117 16.66 -6.42 -30.83
C GLU A 117 17.65 -5.82 -29.82
N LYS A 118 17.18 -4.80 -29.07
CA LYS A 118 18.01 -4.18 -28.04
C LYS A 118 18.36 -5.15 -26.94
N ALA A 119 17.42 -5.99 -26.50
CA ALA A 119 17.67 -6.98 -25.46
C ALA A 119 18.72 -8.03 -25.86
N ALA A 120 18.81 -8.37 -27.14
CA ALA A 120 19.80 -9.33 -27.63
C ALA A 120 21.17 -8.72 -27.90
N LEU A 121 21.22 -7.45 -28.32
CA LEU A 121 22.45 -6.82 -28.80
C LEU A 121 23.12 -5.89 -27.76
N ALA A 122 22.31 -5.22 -26.92
CA ALA A 122 22.84 -4.25 -25.96
C ALA A 122 23.46 -4.92 -24.73
N ILE A 123 22.99 -6.12 -24.36
CA ILE A 123 23.44 -6.79 -23.14
C ILE A 123 23.55 -8.31 -23.32
N THR A 124 24.55 -8.91 -22.72
CA THR A 124 24.80 -10.34 -22.87
C THR A 124 23.78 -11.20 -22.10
N ASN A 125 23.46 -10.82 -20.87
CA ASN A 125 22.50 -11.52 -20.02
C ASN A 125 21.55 -10.52 -19.35
N TYR A 126 20.47 -10.20 -20.03
CA TYR A 126 19.53 -9.20 -19.55
C TYR A 126 18.83 -9.61 -18.24
N ARG A 127 18.62 -10.91 -17.98
CA ARG A 127 17.98 -11.39 -16.75
C ARG A 127 18.84 -11.09 -15.51
N GLU A 128 20.10 -11.43 -15.59
CA GLU A 128 21.06 -11.16 -14.51
C GLU A 128 21.29 -9.65 -14.33
N ALA A 129 21.32 -8.92 -15.42
CA ALA A 129 21.48 -7.47 -15.38
C ALA A 129 20.29 -6.77 -14.73
N ILE A 130 19.05 -7.20 -15.02
CA ILE A 130 17.84 -6.69 -14.34
C ILE A 130 17.94 -6.95 -12.83
N ASP A 131 18.31 -8.17 -12.43
CA ASP A 131 18.43 -8.52 -11.02
C ASP A 131 19.45 -7.60 -10.30
N ARG A 132 20.63 -7.41 -10.88
CA ARG A 132 21.65 -6.52 -10.31
C ARG A 132 21.21 -5.05 -10.25
N VAL A 133 20.57 -4.56 -11.31
CA VAL A 133 20.04 -3.19 -11.33
C VAL A 133 18.93 -3.03 -10.29
N ALA A 134 18.01 -4.00 -10.20
CA ALA A 134 16.95 -3.99 -9.22
C ALA A 134 17.48 -3.97 -7.77
N GLN A 135 18.47 -4.83 -7.46
CA GLN A 135 19.13 -4.84 -6.15
C GLN A 135 19.81 -3.51 -5.83
N THR A 136 20.49 -2.92 -6.81
CA THR A 136 21.20 -1.64 -6.62
C THR A 136 20.22 -0.50 -6.42
N SER A 137 19.18 -0.40 -7.24
CA SER A 137 18.15 0.63 -7.13
C SER A 137 17.33 0.48 -5.83
N LEU A 138 17.03 -0.76 -5.41
CA LEU A 138 16.40 -1.01 -4.12
C LEU A 138 17.26 -0.50 -2.97
N ARG A 139 18.57 -0.79 -2.98
CA ARG A 139 19.48 -0.31 -1.94
C ARG A 139 19.60 1.22 -1.93
N GLU A 140 19.62 1.85 -3.09
CA GLU A 140 19.67 3.30 -3.26
C GLU A 140 18.39 3.96 -2.72
N MET A 141 17.22 3.39 -3.05
CA MET A 141 15.92 3.84 -2.55
C MET A 141 15.81 3.70 -1.03
N ILE A 142 16.24 2.56 -0.45
CA ILE A 142 16.26 2.34 1.00
C ILE A 142 17.14 3.41 1.68
N GLY A 143 18.35 3.66 1.13
CA GLY A 143 19.29 4.65 1.69
C GLY A 143 18.78 6.09 1.64
N SER A 144 17.89 6.41 0.71
CA SER A 144 17.27 7.75 0.60
C SER A 144 16.00 7.89 1.43
N SER A 145 15.34 6.79 1.82
CA SER A 145 14.05 6.77 2.48
C SER A 145 14.16 6.60 3.99
N MET A 146 13.20 7.14 4.74
CA MET A 146 13.04 6.86 6.17
C MET A 146 12.28 5.55 6.36
N LEU A 147 12.58 4.82 7.45
CA LEU A 147 11.90 3.56 7.76
C LEU A 147 10.39 3.73 7.88
N ALA A 148 9.92 4.80 8.52
CA ALA A 148 8.49 5.09 8.66
C ALA A 148 7.80 5.24 7.30
N ALA A 149 8.41 5.91 6.33
CA ALA A 149 7.87 6.08 4.98
C ALA A 149 7.80 4.76 4.22
N LEU A 150 8.84 3.92 4.32
CA LEU A 150 8.85 2.59 3.71
C LEU A 150 7.73 1.66 4.25
N LEU A 151 7.31 1.85 5.50
CA LEU A 151 6.26 1.05 6.11
C LEU A 151 4.85 1.61 5.85
N SER A 152 4.69 2.95 5.77
CA SER A 152 3.39 3.62 5.60
C SER A 152 3.00 3.81 4.13
N ASP A 153 3.96 4.25 3.30
CA ASP A 153 3.70 4.72 1.93
C ASP A 153 4.29 3.79 0.87
N ARG A 154 4.02 2.48 1.02
CA ARG A 154 4.56 1.43 0.13
C ARG A 154 4.30 1.69 -1.35
N LYS A 155 3.11 2.20 -1.71
CA LYS A 155 2.77 2.45 -3.12
C LYS A 155 3.66 3.50 -3.76
N GLU A 156 4.00 4.54 -3.03
CA GLU A 156 4.91 5.58 -3.52
C GLU A 156 6.33 5.05 -3.69
N ALA A 157 6.79 4.23 -2.74
CA ALA A 157 8.07 3.54 -2.82
C ALA A 157 8.13 2.57 -4.02
N ASP A 158 7.07 1.79 -4.26
CA ASP A 158 6.96 0.89 -5.41
C ASP A 158 7.03 1.64 -6.74
N GLU A 159 6.33 2.79 -6.85
CA GLU A 159 6.34 3.63 -8.06
C GLU A 159 7.70 4.30 -8.29
N GLN A 160 8.35 4.81 -7.25
CA GLN A 160 9.68 5.39 -7.35
C GLN A 160 10.69 4.34 -7.82
N LEU A 161 10.68 3.16 -7.19
CA LEU A 161 11.56 2.05 -7.55
C LEU A 161 11.32 1.57 -8.99
N LYS A 162 10.04 1.45 -9.39
CA LYS A 162 9.66 1.12 -10.76
C LYS A 162 10.26 2.13 -11.76
N ASN A 163 10.10 3.42 -11.51
CA ASN A 163 10.55 4.48 -12.41
C ASN A 163 12.07 4.49 -12.53
N GLU A 164 12.78 4.30 -11.43
CA GLU A 164 14.24 4.26 -11.40
C GLU A 164 14.78 3.05 -12.17
N ILE A 165 14.24 1.85 -11.94
CA ILE A 165 14.64 0.64 -12.66
C ILE A 165 14.29 0.79 -14.14
N ALA A 166 13.09 1.31 -14.48
CA ALA A 166 12.65 1.50 -15.85
C ALA A 166 13.60 2.44 -16.62
N GLN A 167 14.06 3.54 -16.03
CA GLN A 167 15.04 4.42 -16.65
C GLN A 167 16.37 3.71 -16.95
N LYS A 168 16.85 2.87 -16.03
CA LYS A 168 18.11 2.12 -16.18
C LYS A 168 17.98 0.98 -17.21
N THR A 169 16.79 0.38 -17.36
CA THR A 169 16.55 -0.78 -18.27
C THR A 169 15.99 -0.41 -19.65
N ALA A 170 15.43 0.78 -19.81
CA ALA A 170 14.90 1.26 -21.09
C ALA A 170 15.90 1.19 -22.28
N PRO A 171 17.21 1.51 -22.12
CA PRO A 171 18.19 1.36 -23.18
C PRO A 171 18.35 -0.07 -23.68
N TRP A 172 18.00 -1.06 -22.88
CA TRP A 172 18.07 -2.50 -23.22
C TRP A 172 16.77 -3.02 -23.83
N GLY A 173 15.76 -2.17 -24.04
CA GLY A 173 14.47 -2.57 -24.62
C GLY A 173 13.62 -3.42 -23.67
N ILE A 174 13.80 -3.25 -22.35
CA ILE A 174 13.06 -3.94 -21.31
C ILE A 174 12.09 -2.97 -20.68
N SER A 175 10.83 -3.37 -20.58
CA SER A 175 9.76 -2.61 -19.96
C SER A 175 9.39 -3.22 -18.60
N ILE A 176 9.31 -2.38 -17.57
CA ILE A 176 8.94 -2.78 -16.21
C ILE A 176 7.43 -2.56 -16.04
N SER A 177 6.69 -3.63 -15.78
CA SER A 177 5.25 -3.56 -15.58
C SER A 177 4.92 -3.05 -14.18
N SER A 178 5.47 -3.69 -13.14
CA SER A 178 5.33 -3.29 -11.75
C SER A 178 6.54 -3.76 -10.94
N VAL A 179 6.75 -3.09 -9.81
CA VAL A 179 7.67 -3.53 -8.76
C VAL A 179 6.86 -3.54 -7.47
N GLU A 180 7.02 -4.55 -6.67
CA GLU A 180 6.25 -4.74 -5.43
C GLU A 180 7.20 -5.13 -4.30
N ILE A 181 7.23 -4.33 -3.25
CA ILE A 181 7.95 -4.64 -2.02
C ILE A 181 7.11 -5.62 -1.21
N ARG A 182 7.65 -6.83 -0.99
CA ARG A 182 6.96 -7.90 -0.26
C ARG A 182 7.05 -7.72 1.24
N ASP A 183 8.26 -7.65 1.75
CA ASP A 183 8.53 -7.61 3.18
C ASP A 183 9.68 -6.67 3.49
N VAL A 184 9.58 -6.04 4.68
CA VAL A 184 10.61 -5.18 5.24
C VAL A 184 10.92 -5.70 6.63
N ALA A 185 11.95 -6.54 6.73
CA ALA A 185 12.35 -7.13 7.99
C ALA A 185 13.33 -6.19 8.73
N ILE A 186 12.97 -5.85 9.96
CA ILE A 186 13.78 -5.04 10.88
C ILE A 186 14.35 -5.95 11.99
N PRO A 187 15.53 -5.65 12.54
CA PRO A 187 16.08 -6.39 13.67
C PRO A 187 15.13 -6.42 14.88
N VAL A 188 15.01 -7.58 15.53
CA VAL A 188 14.07 -7.81 16.64
C VAL A 188 14.23 -6.79 17.78
N ALA A 189 15.47 -6.40 18.09
CA ALA A 189 15.73 -5.40 19.13
C ALA A 189 15.11 -4.03 18.82
N LEU A 190 15.00 -3.66 17.55
CA LEU A 190 14.37 -2.42 17.11
C LEU A 190 12.85 -2.55 17.01
N GLN A 191 12.32 -3.73 16.68
CA GLN A 191 10.88 -3.98 16.67
C GLN A 191 10.25 -3.72 18.05
N ASP A 192 10.89 -4.18 19.12
CA ASP A 192 10.43 -3.94 20.49
C ASP A 192 10.43 -2.45 20.86
N ALA A 193 11.49 -1.73 20.49
CA ALA A 193 11.58 -0.30 20.75
C ALA A 193 10.51 0.50 19.99
N MET A 194 10.33 0.21 18.70
CA MET A 194 9.30 0.83 17.85
C MET A 194 7.88 0.48 18.31
N SER A 195 7.65 -0.76 18.75
CA SER A 195 6.36 -1.18 19.31
C SER A 195 6.01 -0.37 20.56
N ARG A 196 6.97 -0.19 21.50
CA ARG A 196 6.77 0.65 22.69
C ARG A 196 6.53 2.10 22.34
N GLN A 197 7.26 2.66 21.37
CA GLN A 197 7.04 4.02 20.89
C GLN A 197 5.65 4.18 20.27
N ALA A 198 5.24 3.25 19.41
CA ALA A 198 3.92 3.26 18.78
C ALA A 198 2.79 3.11 19.82
N GLN A 199 2.98 2.28 20.87
CA GLN A 199 2.05 2.15 21.97
C GLN A 199 1.92 3.47 22.76
N ALA A 200 3.05 4.09 23.10
CA ALA A 200 3.07 5.37 23.82
C ALA A 200 2.40 6.49 23.02
N GLU A 201 2.62 6.55 21.71
CA GLU A 201 1.98 7.56 20.86
C GLU A 201 0.47 7.32 20.74
N ARG A 202 0.03 6.06 20.59
CA ARG A 202 -1.41 5.71 20.60
C ARG A 202 -2.07 6.04 21.93
N GLU A 203 -1.38 5.76 23.05
CA GLU A 203 -1.88 6.10 24.39
C GLU A 203 -1.99 7.60 24.59
N LYS A 204 -0.99 8.37 24.14
CA LYS A 204 -1.04 9.83 24.11
C LYS A 204 -2.22 10.34 23.29
N GLN A 205 -2.41 9.83 22.07
CA GLN A 205 -3.52 10.20 21.21
C GLN A 205 -4.88 9.86 21.85
N ALA A 206 -5.00 8.66 22.45
CA ALA A 206 -6.20 8.27 23.16
C ALA A 206 -6.51 9.21 24.33
N ARG A 207 -5.50 9.60 25.15
CA ARG A 207 -5.67 10.55 26.24
C ARG A 207 -6.06 11.95 25.74
N VAL A 208 -5.50 12.40 24.61
CA VAL A 208 -5.88 13.70 24.00
C VAL A 208 -7.32 13.66 23.51
N ILE A 209 -7.74 12.56 22.87
CA ILE A 209 -9.12 12.39 22.39
C ILE A 209 -10.09 12.35 23.59
N LEU A 210 -9.76 11.58 24.64
CA LEU A 210 -10.56 11.54 25.88
C LEU A 210 -10.68 12.94 26.51
N GLY A 211 -9.57 13.66 26.66
CA GLY A 211 -9.59 15.01 27.22
C GLY A 211 -10.39 16.00 26.35
N SER A 212 -10.31 15.88 25.04
CA SER A 212 -11.14 16.71 24.13
C SER A 212 -12.63 16.36 24.24
N ALA A 213 -12.94 15.06 24.37
CA ALA A 213 -14.31 14.60 24.59
C ALA A 213 -14.87 15.08 25.94
N GLU A 214 -14.07 14.99 27.02
CA GLU A 214 -14.45 15.52 28.34
C GLU A 214 -14.69 17.03 28.30
N ALA A 215 -13.82 17.79 27.62
CA ALA A 215 -14.02 19.23 27.44
C ALA A 215 -15.29 19.55 26.66
N ALA A 216 -15.57 18.80 25.58
CA ALA A 216 -16.80 18.95 24.81
C ALA A 216 -18.06 18.62 25.63
N ILE A 217 -17.99 17.54 26.44
CA ILE A 217 -19.07 17.15 27.36
C ILE A 217 -19.27 18.23 28.44
N ALA A 218 -18.18 18.76 29.02
CA ALA A 218 -18.25 19.82 30.01
C ALA A 218 -18.92 21.09 29.43
N GLY A 219 -18.60 21.45 28.18
CA GLY A 219 -19.28 22.53 27.46
C GLY A 219 -20.77 22.29 27.32
N LYS A 220 -21.18 21.05 26.99
CA LYS A 220 -22.61 20.67 26.91
C LYS A 220 -23.32 20.68 28.27
N PHE A 221 -22.61 20.35 29.35
CA PHE A 221 -23.17 20.49 30.70
C PHE A 221 -23.36 21.95 31.09
N VAL A 222 -22.47 22.88 30.69
CA VAL A 222 -22.66 24.32 30.95
C VAL A 222 -23.90 24.82 30.16
N GLU A 223 -24.00 24.53 28.87
CA GLU A 223 -25.18 24.89 28.09
C GLU A 223 -26.48 24.34 28.72
N ALA A 224 -26.47 23.05 29.13
CA ALA A 224 -27.62 22.43 29.77
C ALA A 224 -27.96 23.13 31.13
N SER A 225 -26.93 23.50 31.93
CA SER A 225 -27.12 24.16 33.20
C SER A 225 -27.77 25.54 33.04
N GLU A 226 -27.39 26.31 32.03
CA GLU A 226 -28.00 27.60 31.72
C GLU A 226 -29.49 27.46 31.35
N ILE A 227 -29.86 26.45 30.58
CA ILE A 227 -31.25 26.14 30.24
C ILE A 227 -32.04 25.74 31.48
N TYR A 228 -31.48 24.90 32.36
CA TYR A 228 -32.13 24.46 33.58
C TYR A 228 -32.24 25.54 34.65
N ALA A 229 -31.31 26.50 34.68
CA ALA A 229 -31.37 27.63 35.64
C ALA A 229 -32.67 28.44 35.45
N GLY A 230 -33.18 28.55 34.21
CA GLY A 230 -34.47 29.21 33.95
C GLY A 230 -35.70 28.34 34.24
N HIS A 231 -35.55 27.01 34.41
CA HIS A 231 -36.64 26.07 34.49
C HIS A 231 -36.40 24.97 35.55
N PRO A 232 -36.52 25.28 36.84
CA PRO A 232 -36.18 24.36 37.95
C PRO A 232 -37.00 23.07 37.94
N ILE A 233 -38.27 23.12 37.47
CA ILE A 233 -39.15 21.94 37.32
C ILE A 233 -38.58 20.97 36.29
N ALA A 234 -38.01 21.47 35.20
CA ALA A 234 -37.42 20.65 34.14
C ALA A 234 -36.14 19.91 34.66
N LEU A 235 -35.34 20.52 35.50
CA LEU A 235 -34.20 19.89 36.18
C LEU A 235 -34.62 18.71 37.04
N GLN A 236 -35.71 18.87 37.82
CA GLN A 236 -36.25 17.79 38.65
C GLN A 236 -36.77 16.61 37.78
N LEU A 237 -37.50 16.90 36.74
CA LEU A 237 -37.97 15.86 35.81
C LEU A 237 -36.78 15.11 35.17
N ARG A 238 -35.72 15.84 34.79
CA ARG A 238 -34.51 15.22 34.24
C ARG A 238 -33.80 14.33 35.26
N ALA A 239 -33.69 14.76 36.51
CA ALA A 239 -33.13 13.97 37.59
C ALA A 239 -33.90 12.67 37.80
N MET A 240 -35.24 12.74 37.83
CA MET A 240 -36.11 11.56 37.96
C MET A 240 -35.96 10.62 36.76
N ASN A 241 -35.85 11.15 35.53
CA ASN A 241 -35.65 10.36 34.34
C ASN A 241 -34.32 9.60 34.36
N ILE A 242 -33.23 10.26 34.80
CA ILE A 242 -31.90 9.62 34.91
C ILE A 242 -31.96 8.47 35.94
N ILE A 243 -32.62 8.68 37.07
CA ILE A 243 -32.80 7.64 38.08
C ILE A 243 -33.57 6.46 37.51
N TYR A 244 -34.68 6.73 36.77
CA TYR A 244 -35.47 5.71 36.14
C TYR A 244 -34.69 4.91 35.10
N GLU A 245 -33.95 5.59 34.18
CA GLU A 245 -33.10 4.95 33.18
C GLU A 245 -32.03 4.06 33.80
N THR A 246 -31.32 4.57 34.81
CA THR A 246 -30.26 3.82 35.52
C THR A 246 -30.80 2.59 36.23
N THR A 247 -31.98 2.70 36.86
CA THR A 247 -32.65 1.57 37.52
C THR A 247 -33.16 0.53 36.56
N LYS A 248 -33.69 0.96 35.42
CA LYS A 248 -34.21 0.07 34.34
C LYS A 248 -33.12 -0.72 33.65
N GLU A 249 -31.98 -0.06 33.31
CA GLU A 249 -30.91 -0.69 32.53
C GLU A 249 -30.01 -1.62 33.37
N ARG A 250 -29.76 -1.31 34.61
CA ARG A 250 -28.77 -2.02 35.43
C ARG A 250 -29.36 -2.75 36.64
N GLY A 251 -30.66 -2.60 36.94
CA GLY A 251 -31.27 -3.18 38.14
C GLY A 251 -30.60 -2.74 39.46
N ALA A 252 -29.97 -1.56 39.45
CA ALA A 252 -29.18 -1.08 40.58
C ALA A 252 -30.08 -0.46 41.65
N THR A 253 -29.75 -0.74 42.93
CA THR A 253 -30.36 -0.07 44.06
C THR A 253 -29.64 1.26 44.29
N ILE A 254 -30.35 2.38 44.22
CA ILE A 254 -29.81 3.71 44.43
C ILE A 254 -30.11 4.11 45.87
N LEU A 255 -29.07 4.30 46.69
CA LEU A 255 -29.17 4.85 48.03
C LEU A 255 -29.16 6.37 47.97
N MET A 256 -30.27 7.02 48.31
CA MET A 256 -30.34 8.48 48.32
C MET A 256 -30.51 8.99 49.75
N PRO A 257 -29.80 10.06 50.15
CA PRO A 257 -30.05 10.72 51.44
C PRO A 257 -31.47 11.32 51.47
N SER A 258 -32.13 11.28 52.61
CA SER A 258 -33.49 11.78 52.80
C SER A 258 -33.66 13.25 52.43
N SER A 259 -32.63 14.07 52.67
CA SER A 259 -32.61 15.49 52.28
C SER A 259 -32.66 15.68 50.76
N MET A 260 -32.17 14.74 50.00
CA MET A 260 -32.20 14.80 48.52
C MET A 260 -33.55 14.33 47.96
N VAL A 261 -34.22 13.41 48.67
CA VAL A 261 -35.59 12.97 48.34
C VAL A 261 -36.57 14.12 48.57
N ASP A 262 -36.41 14.88 49.68
CA ASP A 262 -37.24 16.03 49.99
C ASP A 262 -37.08 17.16 48.99
N SER A 263 -35.85 17.41 48.46
CA SER A 263 -35.60 18.40 47.42
C SER A 263 -36.17 18.01 46.03
N LEU A 264 -36.38 16.72 45.81
CA LEU A 264 -37.02 16.19 44.58
C LEU A 264 -38.54 16.18 44.65
N ASN A 265 -39.14 16.58 45.76
CA ASN A 265 -40.60 16.62 45.92
C ASN A 265 -41.18 17.78 45.07
N PRO A 266 -42.00 17.49 44.07
CA PRO A 266 -42.56 18.52 43.17
C PRO A 266 -43.44 19.55 43.88
N ALA A 267 -44.00 19.22 45.02
CA ALA A 267 -44.77 20.15 45.85
C ALA A 267 -43.89 21.25 46.50
N ALA A 268 -42.68 20.89 46.96
CA ALA A 268 -41.75 21.86 47.50
C ALA A 268 -41.18 22.81 46.44
N ALA A 269 -40.94 22.33 45.22
CA ALA A 269 -40.51 23.15 44.11
C ALA A 269 -41.60 24.13 43.60
N LEU A 270 -42.86 23.70 43.63
CA LEU A 270 -44.02 24.54 43.27
C LEU A 270 -44.22 25.66 44.28
N THR A 271 -44.04 25.38 45.59
CA THR A 271 -44.13 26.42 46.63
C THR A 271 -43.01 27.43 46.54
N CYS A 272 -41.78 26.99 46.26
CA CYS A 272 -40.65 27.91 45.99
C CYS A 272 -40.85 28.76 44.73
N ALA A 273 -41.35 28.16 43.64
CA ALA A 273 -41.64 28.89 42.42
C ALA A 273 -42.79 29.91 42.57
N LEU A 274 -43.77 29.61 43.38
CA LEU A 274 -44.85 30.53 43.73
C LEU A 274 -44.39 31.69 44.65
N ALA A 275 -43.51 31.39 45.64
CA ALA A 275 -42.90 32.39 46.50
C ALA A 275 -41.97 33.39 45.76
N LEU A 276 -41.33 32.95 44.68
CA LEU A 276 -40.53 33.82 43.84
C LEU A 276 -41.38 34.73 42.87
N LYS A 277 -42.66 34.44 42.78
CA LYS A 277 -43.58 35.19 41.89
C LYS A 277 -44.37 36.27 42.63
N GLU A 278 -44.26 36.30 43.99
CA GLU A 278 -44.84 37.43 44.76
C GLU A 278 -43.80 38.55 44.76
N PRO A 279 -44.23 39.80 44.40
CA PRO A 279 -43.36 40.98 44.55
C PRO A 279 -43.06 41.23 46.01
N PRO A 280 -41.83 41.63 46.42
CA PRO A 280 -41.50 41.88 47.81
C PRO A 280 -42.41 42.94 48.37
N ALA A 281 -43.04 42.62 49.47
CA ALA A 281 -43.82 43.59 50.27
C ALA A 281 -42.95 44.79 50.66
N PRO A 282 -43.51 46.00 50.65
CA PRO A 282 -42.73 47.21 50.91
C PRO A 282 -42.17 47.12 52.35
N SER A 283 -40.86 47.03 52.47
CA SER A 283 -40.15 47.05 53.75
C SER A 283 -40.31 48.43 54.38
N ASP A 284 -41.02 48.42 55.50
CA ASP A 284 -41.12 49.49 56.45
C ASP A 284 -39.72 50.05 56.81
N ARG A 285 -39.54 51.35 56.62
CA ARG A 285 -38.30 52.06 56.94
C ARG A 285 -38.10 52.02 58.48
N LEU A 286 -37.16 51.24 58.93
CA LEU A 286 -36.57 51.40 60.24
C LEU A 286 -35.46 52.44 60.13
N GLU A 287 -35.78 53.67 60.59
CA GLU A 287 -34.82 54.74 60.84
C GLU A 287 -33.88 54.26 61.96
N LEU A 288 -32.59 54.21 61.68
CA LEU A 288 -31.57 54.08 62.71
C LEU A 288 -30.97 55.46 62.99
N PRO A 289 -30.94 55.91 64.28
CA PRO A 289 -30.35 57.20 64.63
C PRO A 289 -28.82 57.13 64.60
N GLY A 290 -28.27 58.25 64.15
CA GLY A 290 -26.91 58.68 64.02
C GLY A 290 -25.78 58.03 64.78
N ARG A 291 -24.68 57.84 64.07
CA ARG A 291 -23.36 57.89 64.71
C ARG A 291 -22.33 58.53 63.81
N THR A 292 -21.81 59.60 64.36
CA THR A 292 -20.81 60.53 63.94
C THR A 292 -19.52 59.94 63.38
N LEU A 293 -19.01 60.61 62.39
CA LEU A 293 -17.66 60.72 61.85
C LEU A 293 -16.53 60.43 62.84
N VAL A 294 -15.55 59.65 62.48
CA VAL A 294 -14.14 60.03 62.67
C VAL A 294 -13.33 59.57 61.46
N ALA A 295 -12.74 60.55 60.84
CA ALA A 295 -11.70 60.40 59.87
C ALA A 295 -10.41 59.94 60.55
N SER A 296 -9.66 59.04 59.88
CA SER A 296 -8.21 58.99 60.11
C SER A 296 -7.52 58.51 58.84
N THR A 297 -6.78 59.44 58.40
CA THR A 297 -5.69 59.47 57.42
C THR A 297 -4.62 58.42 57.59
N ALA A 298 -4.02 58.12 56.47
CA ALA A 298 -2.57 57.96 56.20
C ALA A 298 -1.92 56.56 56.16
N VAL A 299 -1.39 56.32 54.99
CA VAL A 299 0.02 56.05 54.64
C VAL A 299 0.57 54.59 54.91
N ALA A 300 0.85 53.92 53.88
CA ALA A 300 2.10 53.51 53.24
C ALA A 300 1.80 52.49 52.16
#